data_b8a691cd3716d7d9a6874c5150d156d8
#
_entry.id   b8a691cd3716d7d9a6874c5150d156d8
#
_cell.length_a   1.000
_cell.length_b   1.000
_cell.length_c   1.000
_cell.angle_alpha   90.00
_cell.angle_beta   90.00
_cell.angle_gamma   90.00
#
_symmetry.space_group_name_H-M   'P 1'
#
loop_
_entity.id
_entity.type
_entity.pdbx_description
1 polymer ?
#
loop_
_entity_poly.entity_id
_entity_poly.type
_entity_poly.pdbx_seq_one_letter_code
_entity_poly.pdbx_strand_id
1 'polypeptide(L)'
;GNCTDINKVVEPVLNKEAGSVYYINLSQDTFKLGGSSFAQILNKIGNEVPTIKDGAYFKKAFNTIQNAINTNLVEAGHDIGSGGLVTTLLEMTFADVNLGANYDLSVLNEADTVKALFNENIAVVLQAKEDAAFEKAFAEAGIEAVKIGTAVAGNEVTFKNNNDVFTFNVTETRDTWYKTSFLLDQKQSKNGMAQERYNNYKNQPLAFTFPVQFTGVKPTHEGARPKAAII
;
A
#
# COMPACT_ATOMS: atom_id res chain seq x y z
N GLY A 1 -17.13 -0.22 5.20
CA GLY A 1 -16.93 -1.16 6.31
C GLY A 1 -17.02 -0.45 7.65
N ASN A 2 -17.29 -1.18 8.71
CA ASN A 2 -17.27 -0.63 10.06
C ASN A 2 -15.90 -0.90 10.68
N CYS A 3 -15.22 0.16 11.13
CA CYS A 3 -14.03 0.03 11.96
C CYS A 3 -14.49 -0.07 13.43
N THR A 4 -14.16 -1.16 14.10
CA THR A 4 -14.54 -1.39 15.50
C THR A 4 -13.56 -0.77 16.49
N ASP A 5 -12.31 -0.60 16.07
CA ASP A 5 -11.23 -0.01 16.87
C ASP A 5 -10.28 0.78 15.96
N ILE A 6 -10.29 2.10 16.09
CA ILE A 6 -9.46 3.01 15.30
C ILE A 6 -7.95 2.80 15.53
N ASN A 7 -7.56 2.24 16.67
CA ASN A 7 -6.15 1.97 16.96
C ASN A 7 -5.62 0.72 16.23
N LYS A 8 -6.50 -0.01 15.54
CA LYS A 8 -6.16 -1.20 14.74
C LYS A 8 -6.27 -0.93 13.25
N VAL A 9 -6.19 0.32 12.83
CA VAL A 9 -6.10 0.71 11.43
C VAL A 9 -4.64 0.66 11.01
N VAL A 10 -4.38 0.02 9.87
CA VAL A 10 -3.06 -0.05 9.25
C VAL A 10 -2.99 1.00 8.16
N GLU A 11 -1.98 1.85 8.20
CA GLU A 11 -1.73 2.89 7.21
C GLU A 11 -0.77 2.38 6.12
N PRO A 12 -0.88 2.88 4.88
CA PRO A 12 0.02 2.49 3.79
C PRO A 12 1.32 3.33 3.80
N VAL A 13 1.88 3.59 4.96
CA VAL A 13 3.09 4.41 5.12
C VAL A 13 4.15 3.63 5.87
N LEU A 14 5.29 3.39 5.20
CA LEU A 14 6.40 2.68 5.80
C LEU A 14 7.02 3.45 6.96
N ASN A 15 7.57 2.70 7.90
CA ASN A 15 8.33 3.20 9.04
C ASN A 15 9.75 2.62 8.99
N LYS A 16 10.76 3.48 8.87
CA LYS A 16 12.17 3.05 8.81
C LYS A 16 12.71 2.41 10.10
N GLU A 17 12.02 2.63 11.22
CA GLU A 17 12.38 2.07 12.52
C GLU A 17 11.68 0.73 12.80
N ALA A 18 10.76 0.30 11.93
CA ALA A 18 10.05 -0.97 12.05
C ALA A 18 10.79 -2.11 11.32
N GLY A 19 10.18 -3.28 11.34
CA GLY A 19 10.71 -4.48 10.69
C GLY A 19 10.65 -4.42 9.16
N SER A 20 10.89 -5.56 8.57
CA SER A 20 10.99 -5.73 7.13
C SER A 20 9.64 -5.67 6.42
N VAL A 21 9.71 -5.53 5.12
CA VAL A 21 8.56 -5.52 4.20
C VAL A 21 8.40 -6.91 3.59
N TYR A 22 7.18 -7.41 3.62
CA TYR A 22 6.81 -8.76 3.17
C TYR A 22 5.76 -8.69 2.07
N TYR A 23 5.93 -9.51 1.04
CA TYR A 23 4.92 -9.77 0.01
C TYR A 23 4.15 -11.05 0.35
N ILE A 24 2.82 -11.00 0.31
CA ILE A 24 1.95 -12.14 0.59
C ILE A 24 1.06 -12.36 -0.61
N ASN A 25 1.31 -13.44 -1.37
CA ASN A 25 0.51 -13.81 -2.53
C ASN A 25 -0.74 -14.58 -2.10
N LEU A 26 -1.89 -13.92 -2.07
CA LEU A 26 -3.16 -14.55 -1.74
C LEU A 26 -3.71 -15.41 -2.88
N SER A 27 -3.28 -15.15 -4.11
CA SER A 27 -3.80 -15.83 -5.30
C SER A 27 -3.19 -17.21 -5.54
N GLN A 28 -1.98 -17.46 -5.04
CA GLN A 28 -1.13 -18.61 -5.39
C GLN A 28 -0.94 -18.80 -6.91
N ASP A 29 -1.14 -17.74 -7.69
CA ASP A 29 -0.89 -17.75 -9.12
C ASP A 29 0.50 -17.20 -9.45
N THR A 30 1.03 -17.59 -10.59
CA THR A 30 2.23 -16.99 -11.17
C THR A 30 1.97 -15.55 -11.61
N PHE A 31 3.02 -14.76 -11.77
CA PHE A 31 2.87 -13.36 -12.17
C PHE A 31 2.43 -13.26 -13.64
N LYS A 32 1.36 -12.53 -13.88
CA LYS A 32 0.70 -12.35 -15.17
C LYS A 32 0.35 -10.90 -15.38
N LEU A 33 0.43 -10.43 -16.62
CA LEU A 33 0.22 -9.03 -16.97
C LEU A 33 -1.08 -8.79 -17.77
N GLY A 34 -1.85 -9.84 -18.06
CA GLY A 34 -3.12 -9.70 -18.76
C GLY A 34 -4.13 -8.91 -17.95
N GLY A 35 -4.78 -7.93 -18.59
CA GLY A 35 -5.75 -7.04 -17.97
C GLY A 35 -5.15 -5.96 -17.08
N SER A 36 -3.83 -5.98 -16.83
CA SER A 36 -3.16 -5.00 -15.97
C SER A 36 -3.13 -3.59 -16.57
N SER A 37 -2.94 -2.59 -15.73
CA SER A 37 -2.71 -1.21 -16.15
C SER A 37 -1.49 -1.10 -17.07
N PHE A 38 -0.45 -1.90 -16.81
CA PHE A 38 0.72 -1.98 -17.70
C PHE A 38 0.34 -2.45 -19.11
N ALA A 39 -0.47 -3.49 -19.24
CA ALA A 39 -0.94 -3.95 -20.54
C ALA A 39 -1.79 -2.89 -21.24
N GLN A 40 -2.66 -2.19 -20.51
CA GLN A 40 -3.55 -1.17 -21.03
C GLN A 40 -2.80 0.04 -21.61
N ILE A 41 -1.76 0.55 -20.94
CA ILE A 41 -0.96 1.67 -21.45
C ILE A 41 -0.19 1.32 -22.73
N LEU A 42 0.05 0.04 -22.97
CA LEU A 42 0.65 -0.49 -24.21
C LEU A 42 -0.41 -0.82 -25.30
N ASN A 43 -1.69 -0.48 -25.08
CA ASN A 43 -2.82 -0.87 -25.92
C ASN A 43 -2.91 -2.39 -26.13
N LYS A 44 -2.62 -3.16 -25.09
CA LYS A 44 -2.69 -4.61 -25.03
C LYS A 44 -3.67 -5.04 -23.94
N ILE A 45 -4.31 -6.19 -24.11
CA ILE A 45 -5.12 -6.80 -23.05
C ILE A 45 -4.34 -7.95 -22.41
N GLY A 46 -3.59 -8.69 -23.21
CA GLY A 46 -2.94 -9.94 -22.80
C GLY A 46 -3.93 -11.10 -22.73
N ASN A 47 -3.40 -12.31 -22.70
CA ASN A 47 -4.20 -13.54 -22.71
C ASN A 47 -4.24 -14.24 -21.34
N GLU A 48 -3.33 -13.89 -20.45
CA GLU A 48 -3.20 -14.52 -19.14
C GLU A 48 -3.42 -13.48 -18.05
N VAL A 49 -4.50 -13.63 -17.30
CA VAL A 49 -4.83 -12.80 -16.15
C VAL A 49 -4.53 -13.55 -14.86
N PRO A 50 -4.09 -12.86 -13.79
CA PRO A 50 -3.94 -13.48 -12.48
C PRO A 50 -5.31 -13.90 -11.95
N THR A 51 -5.36 -15.05 -11.26
CA THR A 51 -6.60 -15.58 -10.69
C THR A 51 -6.32 -16.29 -9.37
N ILE A 52 -7.33 -16.44 -8.53
CA ILE A 52 -7.23 -17.20 -7.29
C ILE A 52 -7.22 -18.69 -7.64
N LYS A 53 -6.14 -19.40 -7.33
CA LYS A 53 -5.99 -20.82 -7.59
C LYS A 53 -6.64 -21.70 -6.51
N ASP A 54 -6.59 -21.25 -5.27
CA ASP A 54 -7.18 -21.95 -4.13
C ASP A 54 -7.95 -20.96 -3.22
N GLY A 55 -9.28 -21.07 -3.25
CA GLY A 55 -10.16 -20.24 -2.43
C GLY A 55 -10.04 -20.52 -0.93
N ALA A 56 -9.66 -21.73 -0.53
CA ALA A 56 -9.44 -22.07 0.87
C ALA A 56 -8.17 -21.42 1.39
N TYR A 57 -7.09 -21.45 0.61
CA TYR A 57 -5.86 -20.74 0.93
C TYR A 57 -6.10 -19.23 0.98
N PHE A 58 -6.78 -18.65 -0.01
CA PHE A 58 -7.13 -17.23 -0.02
C PHE A 58 -7.82 -16.80 1.27
N LYS A 59 -8.87 -17.53 1.69
CA LYS A 59 -9.59 -17.26 2.93
C LYS A 59 -8.68 -17.37 4.15
N LYS A 60 -7.81 -18.39 4.18
CA LYS A 60 -6.87 -18.61 5.27
C LYS A 60 -5.85 -17.47 5.35
N ALA A 61 -5.26 -17.06 4.22
CA ALA A 61 -4.31 -15.95 4.15
C ALA A 61 -4.96 -14.63 4.58
N PHE A 62 -6.16 -14.33 4.09
CA PHE A 62 -6.92 -13.15 4.49
C PHE A 62 -7.16 -13.13 6.01
N ASN A 63 -7.62 -14.24 6.60
CA ASN A 63 -7.85 -14.32 8.04
C ASN A 63 -6.54 -14.18 8.84
N THR A 64 -5.43 -14.72 8.35
CA THR A 64 -4.11 -14.59 8.99
C THR A 64 -3.68 -13.13 9.00
N ILE A 65 -3.85 -12.40 7.89
CA ILE A 65 -3.56 -10.96 7.80
C ILE A 65 -4.44 -10.18 8.80
N GLN A 66 -5.74 -10.43 8.83
CA GLN A 66 -6.64 -9.77 9.78
C GLN A 66 -6.26 -10.05 11.24
N ASN A 67 -5.84 -11.29 11.54
CA ASN A 67 -5.34 -11.63 12.87
C ASN A 67 -4.04 -10.91 13.20
N ALA A 68 -3.09 -10.83 12.27
CA ALA A 68 -1.83 -10.11 12.45
C ALA A 68 -2.06 -8.61 12.74
N ILE A 69 -3.02 -7.98 12.04
CA ILE A 69 -3.44 -6.60 12.32
C ILE A 69 -4.05 -6.50 13.73
N ASN A 70 -4.97 -7.39 14.07
CA ASN A 70 -5.65 -7.39 15.36
C ASN A 70 -4.71 -7.63 16.54
N THR A 71 -3.64 -8.39 16.35
CA THR A 71 -2.61 -8.69 17.35
C THR A 71 -1.41 -7.74 17.29
N ASN A 72 -1.52 -6.65 16.50
CA ASN A 72 -0.54 -5.58 16.43
C ASN A 72 0.86 -6.01 15.92
N LEU A 73 0.88 -6.97 15.00
CA LEU A 73 2.12 -7.44 14.34
C LEU A 73 2.48 -6.64 13.08
N VAL A 74 1.52 -5.88 12.53
CA VAL A 74 1.66 -5.12 11.29
C VAL A 74 1.85 -3.65 11.61
N GLU A 75 2.88 -3.04 11.02
CA GLU A 75 3.13 -1.59 11.10
C GLU A 75 2.46 -0.83 9.97
N ALA A 76 2.68 -1.28 8.73
CA ALA A 76 2.12 -0.68 7.54
C ALA A 76 1.61 -1.77 6.58
N GLY A 77 0.69 -1.41 5.69
CA GLY A 77 0.19 -2.37 4.70
C GLY A 77 -0.52 -1.72 3.54
N HIS A 78 -0.40 -2.36 2.38
CA HIS A 78 -1.07 -1.93 1.14
C HIS A 78 -1.42 -3.15 0.29
N ASP A 79 -2.57 -3.12 -0.37
CA ASP A 79 -2.94 -4.12 -1.38
C ASP A 79 -2.24 -3.83 -2.72
N ILE A 80 -2.09 -4.86 -3.53
CA ILE A 80 -1.56 -4.67 -4.89
C ILE A 80 -2.71 -4.18 -5.77
N GLY A 81 -2.60 -2.93 -6.21
CA GLY A 81 -3.59 -2.27 -7.05
C GLY A 81 -3.12 -2.04 -8.49
N SER A 82 -3.77 -1.09 -9.15
CA SER A 82 -3.44 -0.65 -10.50
C SER A 82 -2.00 -0.13 -10.59
N GLY A 83 -1.24 -0.62 -11.55
CA GLY A 83 0.18 -0.33 -11.71
C GLY A 83 1.11 -1.37 -11.07
N GLY A 84 0.54 -2.36 -10.37
CA GLY A 84 1.25 -3.53 -9.85
C GLY A 84 2.11 -3.27 -8.63
N LEU A 85 2.97 -4.25 -8.33
CA LEU A 85 3.80 -4.25 -7.13
C LEU A 85 4.71 -3.01 -7.03
N VAL A 86 5.30 -2.57 -8.14
CA VAL A 86 6.17 -1.38 -8.13
C VAL A 86 5.44 -0.13 -7.68
N THR A 87 4.22 0.10 -8.18
CA THR A 87 3.41 1.26 -7.80
C THR A 87 3.03 1.21 -6.33
N THR A 88 2.55 0.06 -5.86
CA THR A 88 2.23 -0.17 -4.44
C THR A 88 3.40 0.15 -3.51
N LEU A 89 4.60 -0.35 -3.84
CA LEU A 89 5.80 -0.14 -3.03
C LEU A 89 6.28 1.32 -3.05
N LEU A 90 6.09 2.04 -4.16
CA LEU A 90 6.38 3.47 -4.26
C LEU A 90 5.37 4.31 -3.47
N GLU A 91 4.07 4.01 -3.57
CA GLU A 91 3.00 4.69 -2.84
C GLU A 91 3.20 4.64 -1.33
N MET A 92 3.75 3.54 -0.81
CA MET A 92 4.07 3.40 0.62
C MET A 92 5.17 4.36 1.13
N THR A 93 5.87 5.07 0.23
CA THR A 93 6.87 6.10 0.59
C THR A 93 6.37 7.52 0.35
N PHE A 94 5.25 7.74 -0.36
CA PHE A 94 4.85 9.07 -0.82
C PHE A 94 4.40 10.03 0.28
N ALA A 95 4.05 9.54 1.44
CA ALA A 95 3.66 10.39 2.57
C ALA A 95 4.85 11.12 3.21
N ASP A 96 6.05 10.56 3.15
CA ASP A 96 7.29 11.17 3.65
C ASP A 96 8.40 11.07 2.59
N VAL A 97 8.75 12.18 1.98
CA VAL A 97 9.81 12.26 0.94
C VAL A 97 11.23 12.05 1.47
N ASN A 98 11.40 11.95 2.78
CA ASN A 98 12.67 11.57 3.41
C ASN A 98 12.71 10.08 3.77
N LEU A 99 11.73 9.33 3.28
CA LEU A 99 11.62 7.88 3.43
C LEU A 99 11.93 7.22 2.10
N GLY A 100 12.92 6.34 2.09
CA GLY A 100 13.27 5.48 0.99
C GLY A 100 13.04 4.01 1.34
N ALA A 101 13.37 3.13 0.40
CA ALA A 101 13.30 1.69 0.62
C ALA A 101 14.25 0.93 -0.31
N ASN A 102 14.70 -0.24 0.12
CA ASN A 102 15.46 -1.18 -0.70
C ASN A 102 14.71 -2.51 -0.80
N TYR A 103 14.40 -2.91 -2.03
CA TYR A 103 13.69 -4.14 -2.31
C TYR A 103 14.53 -5.09 -3.17
N ASP A 104 14.57 -6.36 -2.80
CA ASP A 104 15.11 -7.46 -3.62
C ASP A 104 13.95 -8.37 -4.03
N LEU A 105 13.49 -8.20 -5.27
CA LEU A 105 12.38 -8.98 -5.83
C LEU A 105 12.85 -10.33 -6.38
N SER A 106 14.17 -10.61 -6.41
CA SER A 106 14.71 -11.91 -6.85
C SER A 106 14.17 -13.06 -6.01
N VAL A 107 13.83 -12.77 -4.74
CA VAL A 107 13.24 -13.75 -3.81
C VAL A 107 11.85 -14.22 -4.21
N LEU A 108 11.19 -13.51 -5.12
CA LEU A 108 9.87 -13.88 -5.67
C LEU A 108 9.97 -14.95 -6.77
N ASN A 109 11.20 -15.30 -7.17
CA ASN A 109 11.49 -16.33 -8.18
C ASN A 109 10.85 -16.06 -9.57
N GLU A 110 10.67 -14.79 -9.95
CA GLU A 110 10.25 -14.37 -11.27
C GLU A 110 11.44 -13.74 -12.03
N ALA A 111 11.87 -14.41 -13.09
CA ALA A 111 13.02 -13.96 -13.86
C ALA A 111 12.71 -12.76 -14.76
N ASP A 112 11.46 -12.63 -15.19
CA ASP A 112 10.99 -11.49 -15.98
C ASP A 112 10.74 -10.29 -15.04
N THR A 113 11.65 -9.34 -15.08
CA THR A 113 11.60 -8.13 -14.23
C THR A 113 10.35 -7.28 -14.47
N VAL A 114 9.82 -7.26 -15.70
CA VAL A 114 8.57 -6.55 -16.00
C VAL A 114 7.39 -7.23 -15.30
N LYS A 115 7.33 -8.57 -15.31
CA LYS A 115 6.32 -9.31 -14.55
C LYS A 115 6.48 -9.10 -13.05
N ALA A 116 7.71 -9.18 -12.52
CA ALA A 116 7.96 -8.97 -11.10
C ALA A 116 7.49 -7.58 -10.63
N LEU A 117 7.73 -6.53 -11.41
CA LEU A 117 7.38 -5.15 -11.08
C LEU A 117 5.90 -4.82 -11.28
N PHE A 118 5.33 -5.21 -12.42
CA PHE A 118 4.01 -4.72 -12.86
C PHE A 118 2.88 -5.74 -12.71
N ASN A 119 3.11 -6.87 -12.02
CA ASN A 119 2.02 -7.80 -11.74
C ASN A 119 0.96 -7.15 -10.84
N GLU A 120 -0.29 -7.40 -11.16
CA GLU A 120 -1.48 -7.03 -10.38
C GLU A 120 -2.13 -8.28 -9.78
N ASN A 121 -1.31 -9.22 -9.32
CA ASN A 121 -1.79 -10.41 -8.62
C ASN A 121 -2.53 -10.01 -7.34
N ILE A 122 -3.52 -10.81 -6.96
CA ILE A 122 -4.23 -10.61 -5.70
C ILE A 122 -3.27 -10.93 -4.55
N ALA A 123 -2.68 -9.89 -4.01
CA ALA A 123 -1.64 -9.94 -3.01
C ALA A 123 -1.67 -8.67 -2.13
N VAL A 124 -0.93 -8.70 -1.04
CA VAL A 124 -0.70 -7.55 -0.18
C VAL A 124 0.77 -7.40 0.16
N VAL A 125 1.18 -6.18 0.43
CA VAL A 125 2.47 -5.85 1.03
C VAL A 125 2.22 -5.45 2.48
N LEU A 126 2.95 -6.05 3.41
CA LEU A 126 2.89 -5.71 4.83
C LEU A 126 4.28 -5.40 5.35
N GLN A 127 4.41 -4.38 6.17
CA GLN A 127 5.60 -4.15 6.98
C GLN A 127 5.36 -4.73 8.37
N ALA A 128 6.26 -5.56 8.84
CA ALA A 128 6.21 -6.09 10.20
C ALA A 128 6.59 -5.02 11.23
N LYS A 129 6.02 -5.06 12.42
CA LYS A 129 6.58 -4.32 13.57
C LYS A 129 7.88 -4.95 14.04
N GLU A 130 7.88 -6.27 14.18
CA GLU A 130 9.02 -7.09 14.54
C GLU A 130 9.03 -8.35 13.68
N ASP A 131 10.12 -8.60 12.97
CA ASP A 131 10.21 -9.69 12.00
C ASP A 131 9.94 -11.06 12.63
N ALA A 132 10.57 -11.38 13.75
CA ALA A 132 10.48 -12.71 14.34
C ALA A 132 9.04 -13.08 14.76
N ALA A 133 8.29 -12.16 15.35
CA ALA A 133 6.91 -12.38 15.75
C ALA A 133 5.98 -12.51 14.54
N PHE A 134 6.21 -11.67 13.52
CA PHE A 134 5.45 -11.69 12.28
C PHE A 134 5.67 -12.99 11.50
N GLU A 135 6.93 -13.36 11.25
CA GLU A 135 7.31 -14.58 10.52
C GLU A 135 6.75 -15.81 11.21
N LYS A 136 6.87 -15.88 12.56
CA LYS A 136 6.31 -16.98 13.36
C LYS A 136 4.80 -17.12 13.15
N ALA A 137 4.05 -16.03 13.24
CA ALA A 137 2.58 -16.05 13.10
C ALA A 137 2.14 -16.54 11.71
N PHE A 138 2.84 -16.10 10.65
CA PHE A 138 2.55 -16.54 9.29
C PHE A 138 2.96 -17.99 9.05
N ALA A 139 4.11 -18.43 9.57
CA ALA A 139 4.57 -19.80 9.47
C ALA A 139 3.63 -20.77 10.21
N GLU A 140 3.20 -20.45 11.43
CA GLU A 140 2.23 -21.26 12.20
C GLU A 140 0.88 -21.36 11.48
N ALA A 141 0.48 -20.29 10.78
CA ALA A 141 -0.69 -20.32 9.92
C ALA A 141 -0.47 -21.06 8.59
N GLY A 142 0.76 -21.47 8.25
CA GLY A 142 1.10 -22.06 6.95
C GLY A 142 0.77 -21.13 5.79
N ILE A 143 1.03 -19.85 5.97
CA ILE A 143 0.93 -18.80 4.94
C ILE A 143 2.34 -18.29 4.64
N GLU A 144 2.70 -18.30 3.36
CA GLU A 144 3.99 -17.79 2.93
C GLU A 144 4.00 -16.26 2.97
N ALA A 145 4.92 -15.69 3.73
CA ALA A 145 5.23 -14.27 3.76
C ALA A 145 6.68 -14.10 3.27
N VAL A 146 6.85 -13.58 2.05
CA VAL A 146 8.17 -13.45 1.43
C VAL A 146 8.76 -12.09 1.79
N LYS A 147 9.86 -12.09 2.52
CA LYS A 147 10.61 -10.87 2.85
C LYS A 147 11.24 -10.29 1.59
N ILE A 148 10.81 -9.10 1.20
CA ILE A 148 11.23 -8.45 -0.05
C ILE A 148 12.12 -7.22 0.17
N GLY A 149 12.20 -6.67 1.38
CA GLY A 149 13.04 -5.50 1.61
C GLY A 149 12.80 -4.79 2.92
N THR A 150 13.31 -3.56 3.01
CA THR A 150 13.25 -2.72 4.21
C THR A 150 13.09 -1.25 3.85
N ALA A 151 12.43 -0.49 4.72
CA ALA A 151 12.42 0.97 4.66
C ALA A 151 13.77 1.52 5.18
N VAL A 152 14.22 2.62 4.60
CA VAL A 152 15.47 3.29 4.97
C VAL A 152 15.29 4.81 5.00
N ALA A 153 16.17 5.51 5.69
CA ALA A 153 16.23 6.96 5.58
C ALA A 153 16.76 7.36 4.18
N GLY A 154 16.17 8.37 3.58
CA GLY A 154 16.55 8.85 2.26
C GLY A 154 15.33 9.20 1.42
N ASN A 155 15.51 9.47 0.14
CA ASN A 155 14.46 9.83 -0.80
C ASN A 155 14.50 8.97 -2.07
N GLU A 156 15.07 7.78 -1.96
CA GLU A 156 15.21 6.86 -3.09
C GLU A 156 14.62 5.49 -2.74
N VAL A 157 13.93 4.90 -3.71
CA VAL A 157 13.47 3.52 -3.67
C VAL A 157 14.23 2.73 -4.71
N THR A 158 14.96 1.71 -4.26
CA THR A 158 15.72 0.83 -5.12
C THR A 158 15.04 -0.54 -5.22
N PHE A 159 14.84 -0.98 -6.45
CA PHE A 159 14.37 -2.32 -6.79
C PHE A 159 15.51 -3.10 -7.44
N LYS A 160 15.72 -4.30 -6.96
CA LYS A 160 16.62 -5.28 -7.57
C LYS A 160 15.79 -6.52 -7.96
N ASN A 161 16.01 -7.02 -9.18
CA ASN A 161 15.55 -8.35 -9.59
C ASN A 161 16.68 -9.04 -10.34
N ASN A 162 17.31 -10.00 -9.71
CA ASN A 162 18.53 -10.66 -10.22
C ASN A 162 19.65 -9.63 -10.53
N ASN A 163 19.95 -9.42 -11.81
CA ASN A 163 20.97 -8.47 -12.27
C ASN A 163 20.41 -7.07 -12.58
N ASP A 164 19.10 -6.93 -12.64
CA ASP A 164 18.47 -5.66 -12.94
C ASP A 164 18.32 -4.84 -11.67
N VAL A 165 18.72 -3.57 -11.74
CA VAL A 165 18.59 -2.63 -10.62
C VAL A 165 18.00 -1.32 -11.14
N PHE A 166 16.98 -0.83 -10.45
CA PHE A 166 16.28 0.41 -10.76
C PHE A 166 16.16 1.25 -9.49
N THR A 167 16.43 2.55 -9.62
CA THR A 167 16.28 3.50 -8.50
C THR A 167 15.37 4.63 -8.90
N PHE A 168 14.41 4.94 -8.04
CA PHE A 168 13.42 6.00 -8.22
C PHE A 168 13.58 7.04 -7.11
N ASN A 169 13.61 8.33 -7.50
CA ASN A 169 13.50 9.41 -6.54
C ASN A 169 12.05 9.55 -6.08
N VAL A 170 11.80 9.52 -4.77
CA VAL A 170 10.45 9.53 -4.18
C VAL A 170 9.69 10.79 -4.55
N THR A 171 10.34 11.96 -4.50
CA THR A 171 9.68 13.24 -4.84
C THR A 171 9.25 13.30 -6.30
N GLU A 172 10.15 12.94 -7.21
CA GLU A 172 9.88 12.98 -8.67
C GLU A 172 8.80 11.96 -9.05
N THR A 173 8.85 10.78 -8.46
CA THR A 173 7.87 9.72 -8.71
C THR A 173 6.51 10.09 -8.17
N ARG A 174 6.43 10.66 -6.96
CA ARG A 174 5.20 11.17 -6.37
C ARG A 174 4.59 12.30 -7.22
N ASP A 175 5.41 13.22 -7.72
CA ASP A 175 4.94 14.29 -8.60
C ASP A 175 4.35 13.75 -9.90
N THR A 176 4.98 12.72 -10.47
CA THR A 176 4.49 12.03 -11.66
C THR A 176 3.16 11.32 -11.38
N TRP A 177 3.05 10.62 -10.26
CA TRP A 177 1.84 9.93 -9.82
C TRP A 177 0.67 10.93 -9.61
N TYR A 178 0.91 12.02 -8.90
CA TYR A 178 -0.10 13.03 -8.61
C TYR A 178 -0.53 13.82 -9.86
N LYS A 179 0.37 13.96 -10.86
CA LYS A 179 0.09 14.69 -12.10
C LYS A 179 -1.10 14.14 -12.86
N THR A 180 -1.32 12.84 -12.84
CA THR A 180 -2.46 12.20 -13.52
C THR A 180 -3.79 12.70 -12.95
N SER A 181 -3.93 12.73 -11.63
CA SER A 181 -5.11 13.29 -10.96
C SER A 181 -5.27 14.78 -11.22
N PHE A 182 -4.18 15.54 -11.26
CA PHE A 182 -4.20 16.96 -11.61
C PHE A 182 -4.74 17.20 -13.02
N LEU A 183 -4.32 16.41 -14.03
CA LEU A 183 -4.81 16.55 -15.41
C LEU A 183 -6.33 16.31 -15.53
N LEU A 184 -6.86 15.40 -14.73
CA LEU A 184 -8.30 15.16 -14.65
C LEU A 184 -9.00 16.32 -13.91
N ASP A 185 -8.46 16.74 -12.78
CA ASP A 185 -8.99 17.83 -11.96
C ASP A 185 -9.11 19.16 -12.75
N GLN A 186 -8.16 19.47 -13.64
CA GLN A 186 -8.22 20.62 -14.52
C GLN A 186 -9.48 20.66 -15.40
N LYS A 187 -10.04 19.50 -15.73
CA LYS A 187 -11.26 19.38 -16.53
C LYS A 187 -12.55 19.52 -15.72
N GLN A 188 -12.46 19.33 -14.42
CA GLN A 188 -13.61 19.26 -13.50
C GLN A 188 -13.74 20.50 -12.61
N SER A 189 -12.63 21.19 -12.36
CA SER A 189 -12.57 22.33 -11.45
C SER A 189 -12.66 23.66 -12.19
N LYS A 190 -13.05 24.72 -11.45
CA LYS A 190 -12.96 26.09 -11.95
C LYS A 190 -11.52 26.46 -12.31
N ASN A 191 -11.37 27.39 -13.25
CA ASN A 191 -10.07 27.85 -13.72
C ASN A 191 -9.12 28.23 -12.58
N GLY A 192 -7.92 27.63 -12.57
CA GLY A 192 -6.86 27.90 -11.63
C GLY A 192 -6.89 27.03 -10.36
N MET A 193 -8.03 26.50 -9.91
CA MET A 193 -8.12 25.76 -8.64
C MET A 193 -7.34 24.43 -8.65
N ALA A 194 -7.38 23.70 -9.77
CA ALA A 194 -6.60 22.48 -9.91
C ALA A 194 -5.09 22.76 -9.87
N GLN A 195 -4.66 23.85 -10.51
CA GLN A 195 -3.25 24.27 -10.50
C GLN A 195 -2.79 24.67 -9.09
N GLU A 196 -3.64 25.38 -8.37
CA GLU A 196 -3.36 25.76 -6.98
C GLU A 196 -3.20 24.53 -6.10
N ARG A 197 -4.11 23.55 -6.16
CA ARG A 197 -3.98 22.27 -5.44
C ARG A 197 -2.71 21.53 -5.82
N TYR A 198 -2.40 21.43 -7.10
CA TYR A 198 -1.19 20.76 -7.59
C TYR A 198 0.09 21.44 -7.09
N ASN A 199 0.12 22.77 -7.04
CA ASN A 199 1.28 23.48 -6.52
C ASN A 199 1.45 23.34 -5.01
N ASN A 200 0.34 23.17 -4.28
CA ASN A 200 0.31 23.19 -2.82
C ASN A 200 0.22 21.81 -2.15
N TYR A 201 0.02 20.71 -2.90
CA TYR A 201 -0.17 19.40 -2.26
C TYR A 201 1.04 18.97 -1.40
N LYS A 202 2.24 19.45 -1.70
CA LYS A 202 3.47 19.21 -0.94
C LYS A 202 3.56 20.04 0.36
N ASN A 203 2.79 21.11 0.46
CA ASN A 203 2.91 22.15 1.48
C ASN A 203 1.60 22.31 2.26
N GLN A 204 0.97 21.20 2.63
CA GLN A 204 -0.25 21.21 3.43
C GLN A 204 0.03 20.71 4.84
N PRO A 205 0.62 21.55 5.73
CA PRO A 205 0.76 21.16 7.12
C PRO A 205 -0.65 20.99 7.71
N LEU A 206 -0.96 19.78 8.15
CA LEU A 206 -2.18 19.52 8.90
C LEU A 206 -1.98 20.08 10.32
N ALA A 207 -2.29 21.36 10.50
CA ALA A 207 -2.26 22.00 11.80
C ALA A 207 -3.71 22.26 12.24
N PHE A 208 -4.10 21.61 13.33
CA PHE A 208 -5.43 21.77 13.92
C PHE A 208 -5.33 22.47 15.26
N THR A 209 -6.14 23.53 15.43
CA THR A 209 -6.36 24.12 16.75
C THR A 209 -7.69 23.61 17.29
N PHE A 210 -7.63 22.74 18.25
CA PHE A 210 -8.83 22.25 18.92
C PHE A 210 -9.36 23.28 19.93
N PRO A 211 -10.70 23.41 20.09
CA PRO A 211 -11.27 24.20 21.16
C PRO A 211 -10.71 23.76 22.52
N VAL A 212 -10.53 24.73 23.45
CA VAL A 212 -9.93 24.47 24.77
C VAL A 212 -10.67 23.37 25.54
N GLN A 213 -11.99 23.25 25.34
CA GLN A 213 -12.83 22.24 25.96
C GLN A 213 -12.78 20.86 25.26
N PHE A 214 -12.09 20.73 24.13
CA PHE A 214 -11.99 19.46 23.43
C PHE A 214 -10.96 18.55 24.11
N THR A 215 -11.43 17.48 24.71
CA THR A 215 -10.60 16.55 25.49
C THR A 215 -10.12 15.33 24.68
N GLY A 216 -10.62 15.13 23.46
CA GLY A 216 -10.39 13.92 22.68
C GLY A 216 -11.08 12.66 23.24
N VAL A 217 -11.73 12.77 24.39
CA VAL A 217 -12.45 11.63 24.99
C VAL A 217 -13.79 11.45 24.30
N LYS A 218 -14.13 10.20 23.98
CA LYS A 218 -15.43 9.86 23.41
C LYS A 218 -16.53 10.26 24.40
N PRO A 219 -17.50 11.12 23.99
CA PRO A 219 -18.58 11.49 24.88
C PRO A 219 -19.41 10.27 25.24
N THR A 220 -19.68 10.09 26.52
CA THR A 220 -20.69 9.14 27.01
C THR A 220 -22.07 9.71 26.76
N HIS A 221 -22.84 9.02 25.95
CA HIS A 221 -24.23 9.44 25.69
C HIS A 221 -25.17 8.76 26.67
N GLU A 222 -25.67 9.54 27.63
CA GLU A 222 -26.72 9.12 28.56
C GLU A 222 -28.05 9.60 27.99
N GLY A 223 -28.88 8.68 27.49
CA GLY A 223 -30.22 8.99 26.98
C GLY A 223 -30.55 8.41 25.61
N ALA A 224 -31.69 8.79 25.07
CA ALA A 224 -32.14 8.34 23.74
C ALA A 224 -31.28 8.93 22.64
N ARG A 225 -30.76 8.09 21.77
CA ARG A 225 -29.97 8.53 20.60
C ARG A 225 -30.87 9.35 19.65
N PRO A 226 -30.41 10.52 19.18
CA PRO A 226 -31.14 11.28 18.18
C PRO A 226 -31.30 10.44 16.89
N LYS A 227 -32.47 10.53 16.28
CA LYS A 227 -32.72 9.94 14.96
C LYS A 227 -32.28 10.94 13.91
N ALA A 228 -31.42 10.50 13.00
CA ALA A 228 -31.01 11.28 11.83
C ALA A 228 -31.49 10.56 10.57
N ALA A 229 -32.02 11.31 9.60
CA ALA A 229 -32.28 10.84 8.26
C ALA A 229 -31.29 11.50 7.31
N ILE A 230 -30.67 10.71 6.43
CA ILE A 230 -29.86 11.21 5.31
C ILE A 230 -30.80 11.17 4.11
N ILE A 231 -31.07 12.35 3.51
CA ILE A 231 -31.88 12.55 2.32
C ILE A 231 -30.96 12.63 1.11
#